data_a5c0964796c0f935642ef2b66a03af5f
#
_entry.id   a5c0964796c0f935642ef2b66a03af5f
#
_cell.length_a   1.000
_cell.length_b   1.000
_cell.length_c   1.000
_cell.angle_alpha   90.00
_cell.angle_beta   90.00
_cell.angle_gamma   90.00
#
_symmetry.space_group_name_H-M   'P 1'
#
loop_
_entity.id
_entity.type
_entity.pdbx_description
1 polymer ?
#
loop_
_entity_poly.entity_id
_entity_poly.type
_entity_poly.pdbx_seq_one_letter_code
_entity_poly.pdbx_strand_id
1 'polypeptide(L)'
;MLDRCLLLGLASAAAIAPPALAQQTGKPLLKRASTSTLEIAYEESGPATGVPVLLMHGFPYDPRCYDEVVPPLVAAGYRAIVPYLRGYGETRFLAASTPRSGQQAALGQDLLDLMDALGLPNAALVGFDWGGRAACIVAALWPERVRCLVSANGYNIQDIAGSVRPAPPEQEHRLWYQYYFHTERGRAGLAANRHALCKLLWQLWSPNWRFDDATFERSAASFDNPDFVEVVIQSYRHRYGYAPGDPALEAIEQRLAARPPITVPSIVLQGEGDGVATATRADTQAHLFTGPYQRRLIPRIGHDVPQEAPQETAAAVLELLRGGG
;
A
#
# COMPACT_ATOMS: atom_id res chain seq x y z
N MET A 1 -18.96 75.82 36.85
CA MET A 1 -17.90 74.88 36.71
C MET A 1 -18.47 73.61 36.15
N LEU A 2 -18.27 73.38 34.86
CA LEU A 2 -18.93 72.32 34.11
C LEU A 2 -17.93 71.17 33.91
N ASP A 3 -18.21 70.00 34.48
CA ASP A 3 -17.48 68.77 34.24
C ASP A 3 -17.91 68.14 32.93
N ARG A 4 -16.98 67.89 32.06
CA ARG A 4 -17.18 67.12 30.81
C ARG A 4 -16.80 65.68 31.06
N CYS A 5 -17.76 64.78 31.12
CA CYS A 5 -17.55 63.33 30.99
C CYS A 5 -17.31 62.94 29.54
N LEU A 6 -16.10 62.38 29.25
CA LEU A 6 -15.78 61.72 27.99
C LEU A 6 -16.29 60.26 28.05
N LEU A 7 -17.22 59.92 27.20
CA LEU A 7 -17.64 58.52 26.91
C LEU A 7 -16.68 57.94 25.88
N LEU A 8 -15.85 56.98 26.29
CA LEU A 8 -15.07 56.12 25.41
C LEU A 8 -15.95 54.96 24.93
N GLY A 9 -16.30 55.00 23.67
CA GLY A 9 -16.97 53.88 22.99
C GLY A 9 -16.00 52.76 22.68
N LEU A 10 -16.18 51.58 23.28
CA LEU A 10 -15.50 50.33 22.94
C LEU A 10 -16.17 49.71 21.69
N ALA A 11 -15.48 49.77 20.55
CA ALA A 11 -15.87 49.03 19.37
C ALA A 11 -15.45 47.57 19.51
N SER A 12 -16.42 46.68 19.71
CA SER A 12 -16.19 45.23 19.67
C SER A 12 -15.99 44.79 18.23
N ALA A 13 -14.77 44.38 17.88
CA ALA A 13 -14.50 43.70 16.63
C ALA A 13 -14.98 42.24 16.75
N ALA A 14 -16.06 41.90 16.06
CA ALA A 14 -16.48 40.52 15.91
C ALA A 14 -15.48 39.76 15.02
N ALA A 15 -14.73 38.84 15.60
CA ALA A 15 -13.90 37.92 14.85
C ALA A 15 -14.83 36.93 14.09
N ILE A 16 -14.83 37.02 12.75
CA ILE A 16 -15.47 36.04 11.90
C ILE A 16 -14.60 34.78 11.93
N ALA A 17 -15.06 33.75 12.64
CA ALA A 17 -14.44 32.43 12.58
C ALA A 17 -14.56 31.86 11.14
N PRO A 18 -13.48 31.26 10.60
CA PRO A 18 -13.56 30.61 9.31
C PRO A 18 -14.58 29.47 9.36
N PRO A 19 -15.30 29.19 8.25
CA PRO A 19 -16.29 28.11 8.24
C PRO A 19 -15.55 26.80 8.54
N ALA A 20 -16.03 26.06 9.54
CA ALA A 20 -15.59 24.71 9.82
C ALA A 20 -15.85 23.87 8.56
N LEU A 21 -14.79 23.37 7.94
CA LEU A 21 -14.89 22.37 6.88
C LEU A 21 -15.66 21.20 7.48
N ALA A 22 -16.87 20.97 7.00
CA ALA A 22 -17.69 19.83 7.37
C ALA A 22 -16.88 18.57 7.06
N GLN A 23 -16.43 17.87 8.10
CA GLN A 23 -15.87 16.53 7.97
C GLN A 23 -16.95 15.68 7.28
N GLN A 24 -16.67 15.24 6.07
CA GLN A 24 -17.48 14.23 5.41
C GLN A 24 -17.25 12.92 6.19
N THR A 25 -18.09 12.69 7.21
CA THR A 25 -18.12 11.47 8.03
C THR A 25 -18.89 10.33 7.35
N GLY A 26 -18.95 10.32 6.02
CA GLY A 26 -19.54 9.25 5.24
C GLY A 26 -18.51 8.16 4.96
N LYS A 27 -18.92 6.88 5.09
CA LYS A 27 -18.13 5.74 4.61
C LYS A 27 -17.73 6.02 3.15
N PRO A 28 -16.43 5.83 2.76
CA PRO A 28 -16.00 6.11 1.39
C PRO A 28 -16.86 5.34 0.39
N LEU A 29 -17.19 5.98 -0.72
CA LEU A 29 -18.01 5.37 -1.76
C LEU A 29 -17.17 4.33 -2.50
N LEU A 30 -17.62 3.07 -2.48
CA LEU A 30 -17.02 2.02 -3.26
C LEU A 30 -17.33 2.25 -4.76
N LYS A 31 -16.27 2.38 -5.54
CA LYS A 31 -16.30 2.57 -7.00
C LYS A 31 -15.65 1.37 -7.69
N ARG A 32 -15.83 1.29 -9.01
CA ARG A 32 -15.25 0.23 -9.84
C ARG A 32 -14.64 0.84 -11.11
N ALA A 33 -13.50 0.27 -11.52
CA ALA A 33 -12.83 0.60 -12.77
C ALA A 33 -12.57 -0.69 -13.54
N SER A 34 -13.01 -0.75 -14.79
CA SER A 34 -12.76 -1.90 -15.66
C SER A 34 -11.43 -1.70 -16.38
N THR A 35 -10.55 -2.68 -16.28
CA THR A 35 -9.28 -2.77 -16.98
C THR A 35 -9.35 -3.85 -18.07
N SER A 36 -8.21 -4.26 -18.64
CA SER A 36 -8.16 -5.37 -19.59
C SER A 36 -8.42 -6.74 -18.94
N THR A 37 -8.14 -6.90 -17.64
CA THR A 37 -8.19 -8.18 -16.93
C THR A 37 -9.09 -8.19 -15.72
N LEU A 38 -9.28 -7.04 -15.07
CA LEU A 38 -9.99 -6.90 -13.80
C LEU A 38 -11.08 -5.84 -13.86
N GLU A 39 -12.13 -6.06 -13.11
CA GLU A 39 -12.94 -5.00 -12.54
C GLU A 39 -12.38 -4.69 -11.15
N ILE A 40 -11.63 -3.59 -11.02
CA ILE A 40 -10.98 -3.20 -9.78
C ILE A 40 -11.95 -2.36 -8.95
N ALA A 41 -12.28 -2.85 -7.75
CA ALA A 41 -12.99 -2.08 -6.75
C ALA A 41 -12.02 -1.14 -6.02
N TYR A 42 -12.44 0.09 -5.76
CA TYR A 42 -11.62 1.07 -5.04
C TYR A 42 -12.48 2.04 -4.25
N GLU A 43 -11.92 2.57 -3.19
CA GLU A 43 -12.50 3.66 -2.42
C GLU A 43 -11.87 4.98 -2.84
N GLU A 44 -12.66 6.04 -2.91
CA GLU A 44 -12.18 7.36 -3.31
C GLU A 44 -12.66 8.42 -2.33
N SER A 45 -11.77 9.32 -1.96
CA SER A 45 -12.02 10.44 -1.07
C SER A 45 -11.28 11.69 -1.52
N GLY A 46 -11.82 12.86 -1.19
CA GLY A 46 -11.24 14.16 -1.54
C GLY A 46 -11.77 14.74 -2.83
N PRO A 47 -11.26 15.93 -3.26
CA PRO A 47 -11.75 16.63 -4.43
C PRO A 47 -11.36 15.89 -5.71
N ALA A 48 -12.30 15.75 -6.64
CA ALA A 48 -12.07 15.06 -7.92
C ALA A 48 -10.95 15.68 -8.77
N THR A 49 -10.69 16.97 -8.60
CA THR A 49 -9.60 17.72 -9.27
C THR A 49 -8.30 17.74 -8.48
N GLY A 50 -8.28 17.15 -7.29
CA GLY A 50 -7.07 17.05 -6.46
C GLY A 50 -6.01 16.17 -7.12
N VAL A 51 -4.74 16.43 -6.79
CA VAL A 51 -3.63 15.56 -7.23
C VAL A 51 -3.89 14.14 -6.70
N PRO A 52 -3.88 13.11 -7.59
CA PRO A 52 -4.20 11.75 -7.18
C PRO A 52 -3.06 11.13 -6.36
N VAL A 53 -3.46 10.44 -5.28
CA VAL A 53 -2.61 9.62 -4.42
C VAL A 53 -3.22 8.21 -4.41
N LEU A 54 -2.53 7.23 -4.98
CA LEU A 54 -2.94 5.82 -4.92
C LEU A 54 -2.26 5.15 -3.73
N LEU A 55 -3.09 4.51 -2.88
CA LEU A 55 -2.64 3.87 -1.65
C LEU A 55 -2.91 2.36 -1.75
N MET A 56 -1.83 1.57 -1.88
CA MET A 56 -1.87 0.16 -2.22
C MET A 56 -1.57 -0.70 -0.99
N HIS A 57 -2.55 -1.50 -0.55
CA HIS A 57 -2.38 -2.42 0.58
C HIS A 57 -1.55 -3.65 0.24
N GLY A 58 -1.19 -4.46 1.24
CA GLY A 58 -0.43 -5.70 1.10
C GLY A 58 -1.20 -6.96 1.44
N PHE A 59 -0.49 -8.10 1.49
CA PHE A 59 -0.98 -9.38 2.00
C PHE A 59 -0.62 -9.52 3.49
N PRO A 60 -1.50 -10.02 4.33
CA PRO A 60 -2.94 -10.19 4.17
C PRO A 60 -3.69 -9.01 4.82
N TYR A 61 -3.74 -7.90 4.11
CA TYR A 61 -4.38 -6.65 4.54
C TYR A 61 -5.38 -6.18 3.46
N ASP A 62 -6.03 -5.05 3.69
CA ASP A 62 -6.98 -4.45 2.74
C ASP A 62 -6.97 -2.91 2.85
N PRO A 63 -7.83 -2.18 2.14
CA PRO A 63 -7.90 -0.71 2.23
C PRO A 63 -8.03 -0.14 3.65
N ARG A 64 -8.50 -0.91 4.64
CA ARG A 64 -8.64 -0.47 6.03
C ARG A 64 -7.31 -0.03 6.67
N CYS A 65 -6.17 -0.52 6.15
CA CYS A 65 -4.86 -0.07 6.63
C CYS A 65 -4.60 1.42 6.36
N TYR A 66 -5.37 2.05 5.47
CA TYR A 66 -5.25 3.47 5.14
C TYR A 66 -6.34 4.36 5.74
N ASP A 67 -7.26 3.82 6.56
CA ASP A 67 -8.38 4.58 7.12
C ASP A 67 -7.95 5.87 7.83
N GLU A 68 -6.82 5.83 8.55
CA GLU A 68 -6.27 6.99 9.27
C GLU A 68 -5.24 7.80 8.44
N VAL A 69 -4.77 7.26 7.32
CA VAL A 69 -3.85 7.96 6.39
C VAL A 69 -4.61 8.88 5.43
N VAL A 70 -5.80 8.46 4.99
CA VAL A 70 -6.60 9.19 4.00
C VAL A 70 -7.09 10.57 4.50
N PRO A 71 -7.61 10.73 5.73
CA PRO A 71 -8.18 12.01 6.17
C PRO A 71 -7.21 13.20 6.09
N PRO A 72 -5.94 13.12 6.57
CA PRO A 72 -5.02 14.25 6.45
C PRO A 72 -4.64 14.58 4.99
N LEU A 73 -4.61 13.60 4.08
CA LEU A 73 -4.37 13.83 2.65
C LEU A 73 -5.54 14.59 2.02
N VAL A 74 -6.77 14.17 2.33
CA VAL A 74 -8.00 14.83 1.86
C VAL A 74 -8.09 16.26 2.42
N ALA A 75 -7.78 16.46 3.70
CA ALA A 75 -7.76 17.79 4.32
C ALA A 75 -6.73 18.72 3.66
N ALA A 76 -5.66 18.17 3.10
CA ALA A 76 -4.66 18.91 2.33
C ALA A 76 -5.05 19.12 0.85
N GLY A 77 -6.24 18.67 0.42
CA GLY A 77 -6.78 18.88 -0.93
C GLY A 77 -6.36 17.82 -1.95
N TYR A 78 -5.81 16.69 -1.52
CA TYR A 78 -5.45 15.58 -2.40
C TYR A 78 -6.63 14.64 -2.64
N ARG A 79 -6.59 13.95 -3.79
CA ARG A 79 -7.56 12.91 -4.16
C ARG A 79 -6.97 11.55 -3.80
N ALA A 80 -7.44 10.94 -2.72
CA ALA A 80 -7.02 9.63 -2.27
C ALA A 80 -7.83 8.53 -2.96
N ILE A 81 -7.14 7.54 -3.53
CA ILE A 81 -7.70 6.38 -4.24
C ILE A 81 -7.08 5.13 -3.62
N VAL A 82 -7.92 4.28 -3.04
CA VAL A 82 -7.49 3.09 -2.27
C VAL A 82 -8.12 1.85 -2.91
N PRO A 83 -7.44 1.19 -3.86
CA PRO A 83 -7.97 0.01 -4.52
C PRO A 83 -7.85 -1.25 -3.66
N TYR A 84 -8.76 -2.20 -3.91
CA TYR A 84 -8.63 -3.59 -3.50
C TYR A 84 -7.78 -4.32 -4.53
N LEU A 85 -6.69 -4.93 -4.10
CA LEU A 85 -5.81 -5.70 -4.99
C LEU A 85 -6.55 -6.91 -5.60
N ARG A 86 -5.96 -7.51 -6.65
CA ARG A 86 -6.45 -8.77 -7.21
C ARG A 86 -6.60 -9.84 -6.13
N GLY A 87 -7.74 -10.53 -6.11
CA GLY A 87 -8.06 -11.51 -5.09
C GLY A 87 -8.55 -10.94 -3.75
N TYR A 88 -8.88 -9.64 -3.68
CA TYR A 88 -9.36 -9.00 -2.45
C TYR A 88 -10.70 -8.28 -2.65
N GLY A 89 -11.48 -8.23 -1.58
CA GLY A 89 -12.73 -7.47 -1.49
C GLY A 89 -13.64 -7.71 -2.71
N GLU A 90 -14.04 -6.62 -3.34
CA GLU A 90 -14.95 -6.64 -4.50
C GLU A 90 -14.23 -6.61 -5.87
N THR A 91 -12.90 -6.67 -5.91
CA THR A 91 -12.15 -6.79 -7.19
C THR A 91 -12.39 -8.17 -7.80
N ARG A 92 -12.68 -8.23 -9.10
CA ARG A 92 -13.01 -9.47 -9.82
C ARG A 92 -12.23 -9.59 -11.11
N PHE A 93 -11.84 -10.82 -11.47
CA PHE A 93 -11.35 -11.12 -12.81
C PHE A 93 -12.51 -11.10 -13.81
N LEU A 94 -12.29 -10.45 -14.96
CA LEU A 94 -13.32 -10.31 -15.99
C LEU A 94 -13.60 -11.62 -16.72
N ALA A 95 -12.60 -12.49 -16.86
CA ALA A 95 -12.76 -13.78 -17.52
C ALA A 95 -12.32 -14.94 -16.61
N ALA A 96 -13.07 -16.03 -16.66
CA ALA A 96 -12.74 -17.27 -15.94
C ALA A 96 -11.41 -17.88 -16.41
N SER A 97 -11.05 -17.65 -17.69
CA SER A 97 -9.80 -18.14 -18.31
C SER A 97 -8.55 -17.33 -17.94
N THR A 98 -8.70 -16.12 -17.35
CA THR A 98 -7.56 -15.34 -16.91
C THR A 98 -6.83 -16.05 -15.76
N PRO A 99 -5.51 -16.27 -15.85
CA PRO A 99 -4.75 -16.86 -14.76
C PRO A 99 -4.89 -16.07 -13.45
N ARG A 100 -5.14 -16.75 -12.34
CA ARG A 100 -5.18 -16.15 -10.99
C ARG A 100 -3.74 -15.89 -10.52
N SER A 101 -2.98 -15.22 -11.36
CA SER A 101 -1.59 -14.91 -11.08
C SER A 101 -1.47 -13.85 -9.98
N GLY A 102 -0.65 -14.14 -8.95
CA GLY A 102 -0.22 -13.18 -7.93
C GLY A 102 1.26 -12.79 -8.11
N GLN A 103 1.84 -13.00 -9.31
CA GLN A 103 3.20 -12.62 -9.61
C GLN A 103 3.40 -11.09 -9.53
N GLN A 104 4.63 -10.67 -9.28
CA GLN A 104 4.92 -9.24 -9.07
C GLN A 104 4.57 -8.37 -10.27
N ALA A 105 4.84 -8.84 -11.50
CA ALA A 105 4.50 -8.11 -12.71
C ALA A 105 3.00 -7.86 -12.84
N ALA A 106 2.15 -8.80 -12.38
CA ALA A 106 0.71 -8.65 -12.39
C ALA A 106 0.23 -7.54 -11.44
N LEU A 107 0.84 -7.43 -10.26
CA LEU A 107 0.52 -6.37 -9.30
C LEU A 107 0.90 -4.98 -9.85
N GLY A 108 2.05 -4.87 -10.50
CA GLY A 108 2.49 -3.63 -11.14
C GLY A 108 1.60 -3.25 -12.33
N GLN A 109 1.23 -4.24 -13.17
CA GLN A 109 0.35 -4.02 -14.32
C GLN A 109 -1.04 -3.59 -13.89
N ASP A 110 -1.62 -4.20 -12.85
CA ASP A 110 -2.93 -3.79 -12.33
C ASP A 110 -2.95 -2.33 -11.88
N LEU A 111 -1.89 -1.88 -11.22
CA LEU A 111 -1.78 -0.49 -10.79
C LEU A 111 -1.70 0.45 -12.00
N LEU A 112 -0.92 0.10 -13.01
CA LEU A 112 -0.81 0.88 -14.24
C LEU A 112 -2.15 0.92 -14.99
N ASP A 113 -2.81 -0.23 -15.15
CA ASP A 113 -4.12 -0.36 -15.81
C ASP A 113 -5.20 0.41 -15.05
N LEU A 114 -5.16 0.43 -13.72
CA LEU A 114 -6.07 1.25 -12.91
C LEU A 114 -5.85 2.74 -13.17
N MET A 115 -4.59 3.19 -13.23
CA MET A 115 -4.26 4.58 -13.55
C MET A 115 -4.81 4.95 -14.94
N ASP A 116 -4.67 4.07 -15.93
CA ASP A 116 -5.19 4.28 -17.29
C ASP A 116 -6.72 4.32 -17.31
N ALA A 117 -7.39 3.37 -16.65
CA ALA A 117 -8.85 3.31 -16.57
C ALA A 117 -9.46 4.55 -15.88
N LEU A 118 -8.72 5.17 -14.96
CA LEU A 118 -9.13 6.40 -14.27
C LEU A 118 -8.67 7.68 -14.98
N GLY A 119 -7.99 7.56 -16.13
CA GLY A 119 -7.47 8.70 -16.89
C GLY A 119 -6.40 9.51 -16.13
N LEU A 120 -5.60 8.85 -15.29
CA LEU A 120 -4.57 9.49 -14.49
C LEU A 120 -3.24 9.45 -15.25
N PRO A 121 -2.74 10.58 -15.78
CA PRO A 121 -1.45 10.61 -16.48
C PRO A 121 -0.28 10.33 -15.52
N ASN A 122 -0.39 10.77 -14.29
CA ASN A 122 0.56 10.47 -13.21
C ASN A 122 -0.12 10.61 -11.83
N ALA A 123 0.49 10.02 -10.81
CA ALA A 123 0.01 10.05 -9.42
C ALA A 123 1.16 9.95 -8.42
N ALA A 124 0.91 10.33 -7.16
CA ALA A 124 1.74 9.89 -6.05
C ALA A 124 1.38 8.44 -5.70
N LEU A 125 2.37 7.59 -5.50
CA LEU A 125 2.17 6.20 -5.14
C LEU A 125 2.59 5.95 -3.70
N VAL A 126 1.74 5.26 -2.97
CA VAL A 126 1.97 4.84 -1.59
C VAL A 126 1.68 3.35 -1.51
N GLY A 127 2.57 2.57 -0.90
CA GLY A 127 2.29 1.15 -0.76
C GLY A 127 3.18 0.45 0.25
N PHE A 128 2.69 -0.66 0.76
CA PHE A 128 3.47 -1.57 1.59
C PHE A 128 3.26 -3.02 1.17
N ASP A 129 4.20 -3.89 1.45
CA ASP A 129 4.19 -5.31 1.08
C ASP A 129 3.85 -5.51 -0.42
N TRP A 130 2.75 -6.22 -0.79
CA TRP A 130 2.36 -6.38 -2.20
C TRP A 130 2.02 -5.05 -2.88
N GLY A 131 1.37 -4.15 -2.17
CA GLY A 131 1.09 -2.81 -2.67
C GLY A 131 2.35 -1.98 -2.84
N GLY A 132 3.31 -2.11 -1.92
CA GLY A 132 4.65 -1.53 -2.05
C GLY A 132 5.39 -2.08 -3.27
N ARG A 133 5.18 -3.37 -3.58
CA ARG A 133 5.72 -4.01 -4.79
C ARG A 133 5.14 -3.41 -6.05
N ALA A 134 3.80 -3.31 -6.13
CA ALA A 134 3.13 -2.68 -7.27
C ALA A 134 3.63 -1.25 -7.49
N ALA A 135 3.70 -0.44 -6.42
CA ALA A 135 4.16 0.94 -6.48
C ALA A 135 5.63 1.05 -6.92
N CYS A 136 6.54 0.23 -6.37
CA CYS A 136 7.95 0.18 -6.77
C CYS A 136 8.12 -0.23 -8.24
N ILE A 137 7.33 -1.19 -8.72
CA ILE A 137 7.37 -1.65 -10.11
C ILE A 137 6.97 -0.53 -11.06
N VAL A 138 5.86 0.17 -10.79
CA VAL A 138 5.44 1.29 -11.64
C VAL A 138 6.46 2.43 -11.57
N ALA A 139 7.00 2.75 -10.39
CA ALA A 139 8.02 3.78 -10.22
C ALA A 139 9.34 3.46 -10.94
N ALA A 140 9.72 2.18 -11.03
CA ALA A 140 10.95 1.76 -11.68
C ALA A 140 10.81 1.61 -13.21
N LEU A 141 9.66 1.12 -13.70
CA LEU A 141 9.47 0.81 -15.12
C LEU A 141 8.78 1.93 -15.93
N TRP A 142 8.01 2.81 -15.25
CA TRP A 142 7.25 3.93 -15.85
C TRP A 142 7.36 5.18 -14.95
N PRO A 143 8.58 5.71 -14.71
CA PRO A 143 8.81 6.82 -13.79
C PRO A 143 8.02 8.09 -14.16
N GLU A 144 7.73 8.30 -15.45
CA GLU A 144 6.91 9.43 -15.92
C GLU A 144 5.46 9.38 -15.43
N ARG A 145 4.99 8.21 -15.00
CA ARG A 145 3.66 7.99 -14.40
C ARG A 145 3.64 8.28 -12.90
N VAL A 146 4.78 8.56 -12.27
CA VAL A 146 4.90 8.65 -10.80
C VAL A 146 5.48 9.99 -10.39
N ARG A 147 4.71 10.76 -9.63
CA ARG A 147 5.16 12.04 -9.05
C ARG A 147 6.16 11.84 -7.92
N CYS A 148 5.86 10.91 -7.05
CA CYS A 148 6.70 10.50 -5.92
C CYS A 148 6.24 9.15 -5.39
N LEU A 149 7.10 8.50 -4.60
CA LEU A 149 6.86 7.19 -4.01
C LEU A 149 7.04 7.22 -2.49
N VAL A 150 6.05 6.75 -1.75
CA VAL A 150 6.23 6.31 -0.35
C VAL A 150 6.11 4.79 -0.33
N SER A 151 7.23 4.12 -0.03
CA SER A 151 7.26 2.65 0.05
C SER A 151 7.52 2.21 1.47
N ALA A 152 6.60 1.48 2.09
CA ALA A 152 6.89 0.80 3.34
C ALA A 152 7.62 -0.53 3.07
N ASN A 153 8.54 -0.87 3.98
CA ASN A 153 9.41 -2.05 3.97
C ASN A 153 10.52 -2.07 2.87
N GLY A 154 10.75 -0.98 2.14
CA GLY A 154 11.90 -0.83 1.26
C GLY A 154 11.62 -0.89 -0.25
N TYR A 155 12.64 -1.33 -1.00
CA TYR A 155 12.54 -1.65 -2.42
C TYR A 155 11.90 -3.03 -2.56
N ASN A 156 10.63 -3.05 -2.91
CA ASN A 156 9.81 -4.26 -2.83
C ASN A 156 9.82 -5.14 -4.11
N ILE A 157 10.55 -4.76 -5.16
CA ILE A 157 10.73 -5.61 -6.35
C ILE A 157 11.59 -6.81 -5.96
N GLN A 158 11.09 -8.00 -6.28
CA GLN A 158 11.69 -9.26 -5.84
C GLN A 158 12.86 -9.69 -6.72
N ASP A 159 13.91 -10.20 -6.09
CA ASP A 159 14.97 -10.97 -6.74
C ASP A 159 14.54 -12.44 -6.84
N ILE A 160 13.69 -12.75 -7.84
CA ILE A 160 13.18 -14.11 -8.04
C ILE A 160 14.31 -15.08 -8.36
N ALA A 161 15.27 -14.67 -9.22
CA ALA A 161 16.44 -15.50 -9.55
C ALA A 161 17.31 -15.77 -8.31
N GLY A 162 17.38 -14.81 -7.39
CA GLY A 162 18.11 -14.96 -6.13
C GLY A 162 17.41 -15.82 -5.08
N SER A 163 16.14 -16.13 -5.25
CA SER A 163 15.34 -16.88 -4.27
C SER A 163 15.80 -18.32 -4.04
N VAL A 164 16.61 -18.86 -4.94
CA VAL A 164 17.23 -20.19 -4.76
C VAL A 164 18.34 -20.23 -3.70
N ARG A 165 18.85 -19.07 -3.29
CA ARG A 165 19.86 -18.96 -2.24
C ARG A 165 19.19 -18.95 -0.88
N PRO A 166 19.57 -19.87 0.05
CA PRO A 166 18.98 -19.85 1.38
C PRO A 166 19.37 -18.58 2.14
N ALA A 167 18.44 -18.06 2.93
CA ALA A 167 18.70 -17.02 3.88
C ALA A 167 19.23 -17.59 5.22
N PRO A 168 19.70 -16.76 6.17
CA PRO A 168 19.99 -17.21 7.51
C PRO A 168 18.78 -17.88 8.19
N PRO A 169 18.99 -18.90 9.07
CA PRO A 169 17.88 -19.70 9.65
C PRO A 169 16.79 -18.86 10.33
N GLU A 170 17.14 -17.76 10.98
CA GLU A 170 16.18 -16.86 11.62
C GLU A 170 15.27 -16.17 10.61
N GLN A 171 15.81 -15.85 9.43
CA GLN A 171 15.04 -15.28 8.33
C GLN A 171 14.12 -16.35 7.72
N GLU A 172 14.63 -17.56 7.46
CA GLU A 172 13.84 -18.69 6.95
C GLU A 172 12.67 -19.03 7.89
N HIS A 173 12.94 -19.04 9.20
CA HIS A 173 11.90 -19.25 10.21
C HIS A 173 10.77 -18.21 10.12
N ARG A 174 11.06 -16.94 9.86
CA ARG A 174 10.05 -15.88 9.69
C ARG A 174 9.23 -16.06 8.43
N LEU A 175 9.80 -16.69 7.41
CA LEU A 175 9.16 -16.92 6.11
C LEU A 175 8.43 -18.29 6.04
N TRP A 176 8.23 -18.99 7.16
CA TRP A 176 7.64 -20.34 7.23
C TRP A 176 6.34 -20.47 6.42
N TYR A 177 5.49 -19.44 6.45
CA TYR A 177 4.21 -19.42 5.75
C TYR A 177 4.37 -19.47 4.22
N GLN A 178 5.45 -18.93 3.68
CA GLN A 178 5.75 -19.01 2.24
C GLN A 178 5.99 -20.44 1.83
N TYR A 179 6.78 -21.20 2.60
CA TYR A 179 7.04 -22.63 2.36
C TYR A 179 5.78 -23.48 2.58
N TYR A 180 4.95 -23.12 3.56
CA TYR A 180 3.67 -23.76 3.78
C TYR A 180 2.78 -23.62 2.53
N PHE A 181 2.73 -22.45 1.89
CA PHE A 181 1.96 -22.16 0.68
C PHE A 181 2.52 -22.85 -0.58
N HIS A 182 3.75 -23.36 -0.58
CA HIS A 182 4.27 -24.17 -1.68
C HIS A 182 3.56 -25.53 -1.79
N THR A 183 2.98 -26.03 -0.70
CA THR A 183 2.39 -27.36 -0.60
C THR A 183 0.87 -27.32 -0.84
N GLU A 184 0.30 -28.46 -1.27
CA GLU A 184 -1.17 -28.61 -1.33
C GLU A 184 -1.81 -28.57 0.07
N ARG A 185 -1.08 -29.00 1.11
CA ARG A 185 -1.51 -28.83 2.50
C ARG A 185 -1.66 -27.37 2.87
N GLY A 186 -0.72 -26.51 2.44
CA GLY A 186 -0.77 -25.07 2.69
C GLY A 186 -1.92 -24.39 1.95
N ARG A 187 -2.17 -24.78 0.70
CA ARG A 187 -3.33 -24.32 -0.08
C ARG A 187 -4.65 -24.67 0.62
N ALA A 188 -4.82 -25.95 0.99
CA ALA A 188 -6.00 -26.40 1.71
C ALA A 188 -6.15 -25.71 3.08
N GLY A 189 -5.03 -25.50 3.79
CA GLY A 189 -4.99 -24.82 5.07
C GLY A 189 -5.41 -23.35 4.98
N LEU A 190 -4.94 -22.63 3.95
CA LEU A 190 -5.37 -21.25 3.69
C LEU A 190 -6.87 -21.21 3.34
N ALA A 191 -7.36 -22.13 2.51
CA ALA A 191 -8.76 -22.18 2.14
C ALA A 191 -9.69 -22.44 3.34
N ALA A 192 -9.29 -23.37 4.23
CA ALA A 192 -10.10 -23.77 5.38
C ALA A 192 -10.03 -22.76 6.56
N ASN A 193 -8.89 -22.11 6.75
CA ASN A 193 -8.59 -21.31 7.96
C ASN A 193 -8.12 -19.91 7.64
N ARG A 194 -8.56 -19.30 6.51
CA ARG A 194 -8.00 -18.04 6.00
C ARG A 194 -7.97 -16.92 7.03
N HIS A 195 -9.06 -16.66 7.74
CA HIS A 195 -9.12 -15.61 8.75
C HIS A 195 -8.16 -15.88 9.92
N ALA A 196 -8.20 -17.09 10.48
CA ALA A 196 -7.33 -17.45 11.59
C ALA A 196 -5.85 -17.41 11.22
N LEU A 197 -5.50 -17.88 10.01
CA LEU A 197 -4.13 -17.85 9.51
C LEU A 197 -3.65 -16.40 9.27
N CYS A 198 -4.46 -15.58 8.61
CA CYS A 198 -4.14 -14.18 8.37
C CYS A 198 -3.98 -13.39 9.68
N LYS A 199 -4.86 -13.63 10.67
CA LYS A 199 -4.75 -13.02 12.00
C LYS A 199 -3.46 -13.42 12.72
N LEU A 200 -3.08 -14.70 12.64
CA LEU A 200 -1.80 -15.18 13.17
C LEU A 200 -0.62 -14.45 12.50
N LEU A 201 -0.66 -14.26 11.18
CA LEU A 201 0.39 -13.51 10.47
C LEU A 201 0.46 -12.06 10.94
N TRP A 202 -0.66 -11.37 11.13
CA TRP A 202 -0.67 -10.01 11.70
C TRP A 202 0.03 -9.97 13.07
N GLN A 203 -0.28 -10.92 13.97
CA GLN A 203 0.31 -11.00 15.29
C GLN A 203 1.83 -11.25 15.26
N LEU A 204 2.27 -12.11 14.34
CA LEU A 204 3.69 -12.44 14.18
C LEU A 204 4.49 -11.32 13.51
N TRP A 205 3.87 -10.61 12.56
CA TRP A 205 4.54 -9.58 11.77
C TRP A 205 4.56 -8.21 12.46
N SER A 206 3.59 -7.97 13.34
CA SER A 206 3.46 -6.75 14.13
C SER A 206 3.38 -7.07 15.63
N PRO A 207 4.45 -7.64 16.22
CA PRO A 207 4.41 -8.19 17.58
C PRO A 207 4.18 -7.14 18.68
N ASN A 208 4.44 -5.87 18.38
CA ASN A 208 4.22 -4.76 19.31
C ASN A 208 2.83 -4.13 19.18
N TRP A 209 2.10 -4.41 18.10
CA TRP A 209 0.78 -3.84 17.84
C TRP A 209 -0.31 -4.61 18.58
N ARG A 210 -1.12 -3.90 19.34
CA ARG A 210 -2.25 -4.47 20.12
C ARG A 210 -3.56 -4.11 19.44
N PHE A 211 -3.82 -4.73 18.29
CA PHE A 211 -5.12 -4.61 17.62
C PHE A 211 -6.16 -5.51 18.29
N ASP A 212 -7.43 -5.09 18.27
CA ASP A 212 -8.56 -5.89 18.71
C ASP A 212 -9.16 -6.73 17.57
N ASP A 213 -10.06 -7.64 17.91
CA ASP A 213 -10.72 -8.52 16.94
C ASP A 213 -11.53 -7.70 15.92
N ALA A 214 -12.17 -6.62 16.33
CA ALA A 214 -12.96 -5.77 15.45
C ALA A 214 -12.10 -5.09 14.38
N THR A 215 -10.89 -4.68 14.72
CA THR A 215 -9.92 -4.12 13.77
C THR A 215 -9.54 -5.15 12.70
N PHE A 216 -9.23 -6.38 13.11
CA PHE A 216 -8.91 -7.45 12.17
C PHE A 216 -10.10 -7.84 11.29
N GLU A 217 -11.28 -8.02 11.88
CA GLU A 217 -12.48 -8.48 11.15
C GLU A 217 -12.94 -7.49 10.08
N ARG A 218 -12.70 -6.20 10.25
CA ARG A 218 -12.97 -5.21 9.19
C ARG A 218 -12.17 -5.49 7.91
N SER A 219 -10.92 -5.90 8.06
CA SER A 219 -10.06 -6.27 6.92
C SER A 219 -10.33 -7.69 6.44
N ALA A 220 -10.61 -8.62 7.35
CA ALA A 220 -10.80 -10.03 7.06
C ALA A 220 -11.93 -10.31 6.07
N ALA A 221 -12.97 -9.47 6.05
CA ALA A 221 -14.05 -9.55 5.06
C ALA A 221 -13.55 -9.48 3.60
N SER A 222 -12.42 -8.81 3.34
CA SER A 222 -11.81 -8.73 2.01
C SER A 222 -11.16 -10.04 1.57
N PHE A 223 -10.80 -10.92 2.50
CA PHE A 223 -10.18 -12.21 2.23
C PHE A 223 -11.20 -13.25 1.76
N ASP A 224 -12.51 -12.97 1.88
CA ASP A 224 -13.59 -13.84 1.39
C ASP A 224 -13.81 -13.73 -0.12
N ASN A 225 -12.99 -12.92 -0.81
CA ASN A 225 -12.95 -12.91 -2.26
C ASN A 225 -12.70 -14.33 -2.81
N PRO A 226 -13.47 -14.79 -3.81
CA PRO A 226 -13.38 -16.16 -4.33
C PRO A 226 -12.00 -16.50 -4.92
N ASP A 227 -11.26 -15.49 -5.40
CA ASP A 227 -9.95 -15.67 -6.03
C ASP A 227 -8.79 -15.52 -5.03
N PHE A 228 -9.05 -15.15 -3.74
CA PHE A 228 -8.02 -14.86 -2.75
C PHE A 228 -7.01 -16.00 -2.60
N VAL A 229 -7.49 -17.21 -2.39
CA VAL A 229 -6.61 -18.38 -2.15
C VAL A 229 -5.71 -18.64 -3.36
N GLU A 230 -6.28 -18.65 -4.55
CA GLU A 230 -5.50 -18.96 -5.77
C GLU A 230 -4.45 -17.89 -6.05
N VAL A 231 -4.80 -16.61 -5.92
CA VAL A 231 -3.85 -15.50 -6.11
C VAL A 231 -2.72 -15.56 -5.08
N VAL A 232 -3.03 -15.81 -3.81
CA VAL A 232 -2.03 -15.92 -2.74
C VAL A 232 -1.09 -17.10 -2.98
N ILE A 233 -1.64 -18.28 -3.24
CA ILE A 233 -0.83 -19.49 -3.46
C ILE A 233 0.06 -19.33 -4.70
N GLN A 234 -0.49 -18.79 -5.80
CA GLN A 234 0.29 -18.58 -7.02
C GLN A 234 1.43 -17.58 -6.76
N SER A 235 1.18 -16.48 -6.03
CA SER A 235 2.21 -15.48 -5.71
C SER A 235 3.41 -16.09 -4.99
N TYR A 236 3.17 -16.89 -3.97
CA TYR A 236 4.26 -17.49 -3.19
C TYR A 236 4.94 -18.66 -3.91
N ARG A 237 4.23 -19.40 -4.74
CA ARG A 237 4.84 -20.44 -5.60
C ARG A 237 5.67 -19.84 -6.73
N HIS A 238 5.16 -18.82 -7.41
CA HIS A 238 5.88 -18.13 -8.49
C HIS A 238 7.21 -17.53 -7.99
N ARG A 239 7.18 -16.87 -6.83
CA ARG A 239 8.35 -16.25 -6.20
C ARG A 239 9.54 -17.17 -6.05
N TYR A 240 9.30 -18.47 -5.88
CA TYR A 240 10.34 -19.51 -5.68
C TYR A 240 10.43 -20.48 -6.87
N GLY A 241 9.80 -20.17 -8.00
CA GLY A 241 9.86 -21.01 -9.19
C GLY A 241 9.01 -22.28 -9.15
N TYR A 242 8.09 -22.41 -8.18
CA TYR A 242 7.20 -23.58 -8.06
C TYR A 242 5.88 -23.46 -8.86
N ALA A 243 5.62 -22.31 -9.46
CA ALA A 243 4.51 -22.12 -10.39
C ALA A 243 4.95 -21.20 -11.53
N PRO A 244 4.47 -21.44 -12.78
CA PRO A 244 4.73 -20.54 -13.88
C PRO A 244 4.04 -19.19 -13.65
N GLY A 245 4.59 -18.14 -14.26
CA GLY A 245 3.92 -16.85 -14.38
C GLY A 245 2.88 -16.85 -15.49
N ASP A 246 2.14 -15.75 -15.61
CA ASP A 246 1.30 -15.46 -16.76
C ASP A 246 2.22 -15.10 -17.94
N PRO A 247 2.17 -15.84 -19.06
CA PRO A 247 3.01 -15.56 -20.24
C PRO A 247 2.84 -14.15 -20.81
N ALA A 248 1.66 -13.54 -20.65
CA ALA A 248 1.41 -12.17 -21.10
C ALA A 248 2.26 -11.12 -20.34
N LEU A 249 2.77 -11.47 -19.16
CA LEU A 249 3.56 -10.58 -18.29
C LEU A 249 5.06 -10.90 -18.31
N GLU A 250 5.50 -11.88 -19.09
CA GLU A 250 6.89 -12.34 -19.14
C GLU A 250 7.87 -11.19 -19.48
N ALA A 251 7.51 -10.32 -20.41
CA ALA A 251 8.35 -9.18 -20.77
C ALA A 251 8.56 -8.19 -19.60
N ILE A 252 7.56 -8.05 -18.72
CA ILE A 252 7.68 -7.23 -17.52
C ILE A 252 8.56 -7.94 -16.49
N GLU A 253 8.36 -9.23 -16.25
CA GLU A 253 9.21 -10.02 -15.33
C GLU A 253 10.69 -9.96 -15.74
N GLN A 254 11.00 -10.08 -17.02
CA GLN A 254 12.37 -9.96 -17.54
C GLN A 254 12.99 -8.59 -17.25
N ARG A 255 12.22 -7.50 -17.39
CA ARG A 255 12.67 -6.15 -16.99
C ARG A 255 12.92 -6.06 -15.48
N LEU A 256 12.05 -6.67 -14.68
CA LEU A 256 12.16 -6.67 -13.21
C LEU A 256 13.34 -7.52 -12.71
N ALA A 257 13.70 -8.58 -13.42
CA ALA A 257 14.87 -9.43 -13.09
C ALA A 257 16.19 -8.64 -13.04
N ALA A 258 16.28 -7.56 -13.84
CA ALA A 258 17.43 -6.64 -13.81
C ALA A 258 17.45 -5.74 -12.55
N ARG A 259 16.43 -5.79 -11.70
CA ARG A 259 16.25 -4.92 -10.52
C ARG A 259 16.44 -3.43 -10.85
N PRO A 260 15.60 -2.88 -11.76
CA PRO A 260 15.75 -1.52 -12.24
C PRO A 260 15.67 -0.50 -11.11
N PRO A 261 16.52 0.56 -11.12
CA PRO A 261 16.51 1.56 -10.07
C PRO A 261 15.24 2.43 -10.12
N ILE A 262 14.85 2.95 -8.96
CA ILE A 262 13.79 3.95 -8.83
C ILE A 262 14.41 5.34 -8.88
N THR A 263 13.94 6.15 -9.81
CA THR A 263 14.50 7.49 -10.09
C THR A 263 13.64 8.64 -9.56
N VAL A 264 12.40 8.35 -9.18
CA VAL A 264 11.46 9.35 -8.67
C VAL A 264 11.74 9.69 -7.20
N PRO A 265 11.37 10.90 -6.72
CA PRO A 265 11.50 11.25 -5.31
C PRO A 265 10.81 10.21 -4.41
N SER A 266 11.56 9.66 -3.47
CA SER A 266 11.09 8.51 -2.69
C SER A 266 11.40 8.64 -1.20
N ILE A 267 10.43 8.27 -0.36
CA ILE A 267 10.63 8.03 1.07
C ILE A 267 10.30 6.56 1.36
N VAL A 268 11.26 5.87 1.96
CA VAL A 268 11.05 4.53 2.49
C VAL A 268 10.76 4.61 3.97
N LEU A 269 9.63 4.04 4.39
CA LEU A 269 9.26 3.88 5.80
C LEU A 269 9.49 2.42 6.21
N GLN A 270 10.14 2.21 7.35
CA GLN A 270 10.43 0.85 7.81
C GLN A 270 10.25 0.73 9.32
N GLY A 271 9.41 -0.20 9.74
CA GLY A 271 9.21 -0.50 11.16
C GLY A 271 10.39 -1.27 11.75
N GLU A 272 10.96 -0.81 12.86
CA GLU A 272 12.03 -1.52 13.56
C GLU A 272 11.54 -2.79 14.26
N GLY A 273 10.22 -2.90 14.49
CA GLY A 273 9.56 -4.08 15.07
C GLY A 273 8.99 -5.06 14.04
N ASP A 274 9.31 -4.90 12.74
CA ASP A 274 8.78 -5.77 11.68
C ASP A 274 9.25 -7.21 11.88
N GLY A 275 8.28 -8.12 12.07
CA GLY A 275 8.50 -9.54 12.29
C GLY A 275 8.83 -10.34 11.02
N VAL A 276 8.68 -9.73 9.83
CA VAL A 276 8.95 -10.36 8.52
C VAL A 276 10.19 -9.75 7.87
N ALA A 277 10.14 -8.46 7.60
CA ALA A 277 11.20 -7.72 6.93
C ALA A 277 12.02 -6.92 7.95
N THR A 278 12.91 -7.61 8.65
CA THR A 278 13.69 -6.99 9.73
C THR A 278 14.45 -5.77 9.24
N ALA A 279 14.15 -4.65 9.85
CA ALA A 279 14.89 -3.42 9.63
C ALA A 279 16.33 -3.56 10.14
N THR A 280 17.31 -3.27 9.30
CA THR A 280 18.71 -3.13 9.69
C THR A 280 19.09 -1.66 9.79
N ARG A 281 20.07 -1.31 10.64
CA ARG A 281 20.57 0.08 10.69
C ARG A 281 21.22 0.50 9.37
N ALA A 282 21.92 -0.43 8.71
CA ALA A 282 22.50 -0.18 7.40
C ALA A 282 21.43 -0.20 6.34
N ASP A 283 21.41 0.80 5.47
CA ASP A 283 20.54 0.83 4.31
C ASP A 283 21.16 0.08 3.13
N THR A 284 20.87 -1.21 3.07
CA THR A 284 21.41 -2.09 2.02
C THR A 284 20.74 -1.92 0.67
N GLN A 285 19.64 -1.14 0.61
CA GLN A 285 18.85 -0.94 -0.60
C GLN A 285 18.98 0.47 -1.20
N ALA A 286 19.69 1.39 -0.54
CA ALA A 286 19.85 2.78 -1.00
C ALA A 286 20.34 2.88 -2.44
N HIS A 287 21.21 1.97 -2.88
CA HIS A 287 21.76 1.94 -4.25
C HIS A 287 20.70 1.64 -5.34
N LEU A 288 19.51 1.17 -4.96
CA LEU A 288 18.38 0.93 -5.84
C LEU A 288 17.47 2.16 -6.04
N PHE A 289 17.77 3.24 -5.31
CA PHE A 289 17.10 4.53 -5.46
C PHE A 289 18.14 5.54 -5.95
N THR A 290 18.02 5.98 -7.20
CA THR A 290 18.98 6.89 -7.83
C THR A 290 18.47 8.32 -7.97
N GLY A 291 17.20 8.56 -7.63
CA GLY A 291 16.61 9.89 -7.45
C GLY A 291 16.73 10.40 -6.01
N PRO A 292 16.06 11.51 -5.66
CA PRO A 292 15.97 11.99 -4.28
C PRO A 292 15.39 10.90 -3.37
N TYR A 293 16.13 10.53 -2.34
CA TYR A 293 15.79 9.37 -1.51
C TYR A 293 16.02 9.63 -0.03
N GLN A 294 15.09 9.17 0.79
CA GLN A 294 15.22 9.14 2.25
C GLN A 294 14.65 7.84 2.81
N ARG A 295 15.35 7.22 3.76
CA ARG A 295 14.85 6.12 4.57
C ARG A 295 14.56 6.58 5.99
N ARG A 296 13.42 6.18 6.55
CA ARG A 296 13.00 6.47 7.93
C ARG A 296 12.73 5.18 8.67
N LEU A 297 13.43 4.96 9.78
CA LEU A 297 13.16 3.88 10.70
C LEU A 297 12.16 4.38 11.76
N ILE A 298 11.10 3.61 11.98
CA ILE A 298 10.05 3.97 12.92
C ILE A 298 10.10 2.98 14.10
N PRO A 299 10.51 3.44 15.30
CA PRO A 299 10.69 2.56 16.45
C PRO A 299 9.41 1.81 16.82
N ARG A 300 9.54 0.51 17.13
CA ARG A 300 8.48 -0.37 17.62
C ARG A 300 7.36 -0.71 16.62
N ILE A 301 7.25 -0.01 15.49
CA ILE A 301 6.27 -0.30 14.45
C ILE A 301 6.61 -1.62 13.76
N GLY A 302 5.59 -2.43 13.50
CA GLY A 302 5.70 -3.73 12.84
C GLY A 302 5.61 -3.62 11.31
N HIS A 303 4.98 -4.62 10.72
CA HIS A 303 4.93 -4.76 9.26
C HIS A 303 3.93 -3.82 8.57
N ASP A 304 2.76 -3.62 9.18
CA ASP A 304 1.72 -2.73 8.62
C ASP A 304 1.97 -1.27 9.01
N VAL A 305 3.00 -0.71 8.41
CA VAL A 305 3.40 0.68 8.68
C VAL A 305 2.25 1.68 8.48
N PRO A 306 1.41 1.58 7.45
CA PRO A 306 0.29 2.52 7.28
C PRO A 306 -0.71 2.51 8.43
N GLN A 307 -1.04 1.34 8.96
CA GLN A 307 -2.04 1.22 10.03
C GLN A 307 -1.44 1.43 11.43
N GLU A 308 -0.17 1.04 11.62
CA GLU A 308 0.53 1.19 12.90
C GLU A 308 1.12 2.60 13.11
N ALA A 309 1.46 3.31 12.00
CA ALA A 309 2.06 4.65 12.00
C ALA A 309 1.41 5.54 10.91
N PRO A 310 0.09 5.79 10.98
CA PRO A 310 -0.62 6.52 9.94
C PRO A 310 -0.18 7.98 9.82
N GLN A 311 0.22 8.62 10.91
CA GLN A 311 0.68 10.00 10.92
C GLN A 311 2.01 10.14 10.18
N GLU A 312 2.97 9.25 10.42
CA GLU A 312 4.27 9.19 9.74
C GLU A 312 4.09 8.89 8.25
N THR A 313 3.15 8.00 7.92
CA THR A 313 2.82 7.66 6.54
C THR A 313 2.23 8.87 5.81
N ALA A 314 1.22 9.52 6.37
CA ALA A 314 0.62 10.71 5.77
C ALA A 314 1.61 11.87 5.67
N ALA A 315 2.45 12.08 6.69
CA ALA A 315 3.48 13.12 6.69
C ALA A 315 4.51 12.92 5.57
N ALA A 316 4.95 11.68 5.33
CA ALA A 316 5.88 11.35 4.24
C ALA A 316 5.28 11.67 2.86
N VAL A 317 4.00 11.34 2.64
CA VAL A 317 3.29 11.65 1.40
C VAL A 317 3.18 13.17 1.20
N LEU A 318 2.75 13.89 2.24
CA LEU A 318 2.57 15.34 2.18
C LEU A 318 3.89 16.09 1.96
N GLU A 319 4.98 15.58 2.53
CA GLU A 319 6.33 16.16 2.35
C GLU A 319 6.78 16.07 0.89
N LEU A 320 6.69 14.87 0.29
CA LEU A 320 7.08 14.66 -1.10
C LEU A 320 6.23 15.48 -2.07
N LEU A 321 4.92 15.57 -1.82
CA LEU A 321 4.00 16.31 -2.68
C LEU A 321 4.20 17.84 -2.60
N ARG A 322 4.69 18.36 -1.47
CA ARG A 322 5.03 19.80 -1.31
C ARG A 322 6.40 20.15 -1.87
N GLY A 323 7.34 19.20 -1.82
CA GLY A 323 8.72 19.43 -2.31
C GLY A 323 8.89 19.29 -3.83
N GLY A 324 7.88 18.77 -4.54
CA GLY A 324 7.90 18.53 -5.98
C GLY A 324 7.10 19.58 -6.81
N GLY A 325 6.81 20.74 -6.23
CA GLY A 325 6.13 21.86 -6.90
C GLY A 325 7.10 22.84 -7.56
#